data_4429cdbac49e0ef00c7b716e0c251afc
#
_entry.id   4429cdbac49e0ef00c7b716e0c251afc
#
_cell.length_a   1.000
_cell.length_b   1.000
_cell.length_c   1.000
_cell.angle_alpha   90.00
_cell.angle_beta   90.00
_cell.angle_gamma   90.00
#
_symmetry.space_group_name_H-M   'P 1'
#
loop_
_entity.id
_entity.type
_entity.pdbx_description
1 polymer ?
#
loop_
_entity_poly.entity_id
_entity_poly.type
_entity_poly.pdbx_seq_one_letter_code
_entity_poly.pdbx_strand_id
1 'polypeptide(L)'
;MSITITEVRNAQSLNAENTRFEVDINHPEFGWIPYGLDPDDTDMTVDNSVLLELIGTDFEAYVAPTQEELDAELAANLRGQRDQKLAQEVDPVVTNPLRWAELTDAKQAEWAQYRTDLLNLPAQEGFPNTVTWPTKPT
;
A
#
# COMPACT_ATOMS: atom_id res chain seq x y z
N MET A 1 -24.35 11.64 -18.87
CA MET A 1 -24.13 13.01 -19.42
C MET A 1 -22.64 13.34 -19.19
N SER A 2 -21.93 13.66 -20.25
CA SER A 2 -20.51 14.02 -20.14
C SER A 2 -20.33 15.49 -19.74
N ILE A 3 -19.32 15.76 -18.95
CA ILE A 3 -18.93 17.10 -18.54
C ILE A 3 -17.81 17.57 -19.46
N THR A 4 -17.92 18.77 -20.00
CA THR A 4 -16.90 19.36 -20.87
C THR A 4 -15.88 20.12 -20.04
N ILE A 5 -14.63 19.65 -20.04
CA ILE A 5 -13.50 20.32 -19.43
C ILE A 5 -12.74 21.05 -20.55
N THR A 6 -12.42 22.33 -20.33
CA THR A 6 -11.73 23.17 -21.31
C THR A 6 -10.35 23.59 -20.87
N GLU A 7 -10.03 23.45 -19.59
CA GLU A 7 -8.75 23.86 -19.03
C GLU A 7 -8.27 22.87 -17.97
N VAL A 8 -6.98 22.62 -17.97
CA VAL A 8 -6.26 21.81 -16.97
C VAL A 8 -5.00 22.54 -16.51
N ARG A 9 -4.51 22.17 -15.33
CA ARG A 9 -3.24 22.70 -14.78
C ARG A 9 -2.62 21.70 -13.82
N ASN A 10 -1.34 21.93 -13.47
CA ASN A 10 -0.61 21.15 -12.47
C ASN A 10 -0.60 19.64 -12.76
N ALA A 11 -0.50 19.26 -14.04
CA ALA A 11 -0.45 17.86 -14.41
C ALA A 11 0.85 17.21 -13.97
N GLN A 12 0.72 16.05 -13.33
CA GLN A 12 1.83 15.19 -12.89
C GLN A 12 1.65 13.80 -13.48
N SER A 13 2.64 13.29 -14.21
CA SER A 13 2.61 11.92 -14.68
C SER A 13 2.83 10.94 -13.54
N LEU A 14 2.02 9.88 -13.50
CA LEU A 14 2.05 8.84 -12.46
C LEU A 14 2.64 7.52 -12.95
N ASN A 15 3.00 7.42 -14.24
CA ASN A 15 3.61 6.22 -14.81
C ASN A 15 4.58 6.58 -15.94
N ALA A 16 5.48 5.63 -16.26
CA ALA A 16 6.50 5.83 -17.29
C ALA A 16 5.91 6.00 -18.71
N GLU A 17 4.73 5.44 -18.97
CA GLU A 17 4.03 5.53 -20.25
C GLU A 17 3.31 6.86 -20.44
N ASN A 18 3.23 7.69 -19.39
CA ASN A 18 2.50 8.97 -19.40
C ASN A 18 1.03 8.80 -19.81
N THR A 19 0.37 7.82 -19.24
CA THR A 19 -1.05 7.52 -19.48
C THR A 19 -1.90 7.75 -18.23
N ARG A 20 -1.28 7.83 -17.05
CA ARG A 20 -1.93 8.12 -15.77
C ARG A 20 -1.41 9.45 -15.25
N PHE A 21 -2.33 10.31 -14.84
CA PHE A 21 -2.01 11.64 -14.37
C PHE A 21 -2.80 12.01 -13.13
N GLU A 22 -2.19 12.79 -12.27
CA GLU A 22 -2.88 13.64 -11.33
C GLU A 22 -2.89 15.05 -11.93
N VAL A 23 -4.05 15.68 -12.01
CA VAL A 23 -4.22 16.97 -12.70
C VAL A 23 -5.37 17.75 -12.06
N ASP A 24 -5.25 19.08 -12.04
CA ASP A 24 -6.38 19.93 -11.69
C ASP A 24 -7.19 20.22 -12.95
N ILE A 25 -8.50 20.01 -12.88
CA ILE A 25 -9.43 20.33 -13.96
C ILE A 25 -10.30 21.52 -13.56
N ASN A 26 -10.62 22.38 -14.54
CA ASN A 26 -11.58 23.46 -14.33
C ASN A 26 -13.00 22.93 -14.58
N HIS A 27 -13.63 22.44 -13.52
CA HIS A 27 -14.96 21.87 -13.58
C HIS A 27 -16.00 22.99 -13.75
N PRO A 28 -16.97 22.88 -14.67
CA PRO A 28 -17.90 23.96 -14.97
C PRO A 28 -18.77 24.39 -13.79
N GLU A 29 -18.99 23.50 -12.83
CA GLU A 29 -19.82 23.77 -11.64
C GLU A 29 -18.99 24.06 -10.38
N PHE A 30 -17.85 23.36 -10.21
CA PHE A 30 -17.07 23.40 -8.97
C PHE A 30 -15.75 24.18 -9.09
N GLY A 31 -15.43 24.68 -10.31
CA GLY A 31 -14.13 25.34 -10.55
C GLY A 31 -12.97 24.36 -10.53
N TRP A 32 -11.83 24.81 -10.05
CA TRP A 32 -10.61 23.98 -10.04
C TRP A 32 -10.68 22.88 -8.97
N ILE A 33 -10.69 21.63 -9.42
CA ILE A 33 -10.69 20.46 -8.54
C ILE A 33 -9.62 19.47 -8.97
N PRO A 34 -9.04 18.69 -8.04
CA PRO A 34 -8.12 17.61 -8.38
C PRO A 34 -8.85 16.46 -9.08
N TYR A 35 -8.19 15.85 -10.04
CA TYR A 35 -8.72 14.72 -10.81
C TYR A 35 -7.62 13.70 -11.09
N GLY A 36 -7.93 12.43 -10.85
CA GLY A 36 -7.07 11.31 -11.22
C GLY A 36 -7.47 10.75 -12.57
N LEU A 37 -6.62 10.93 -13.58
CA LEU A 37 -6.84 10.38 -14.92
C LEU A 37 -6.30 8.95 -14.96
N ASP A 38 -7.19 7.98 -15.16
CA ASP A 38 -6.88 6.56 -15.27
C ASP A 38 -7.42 6.02 -16.60
N PRO A 39 -6.55 5.48 -17.49
CA PRO A 39 -6.98 4.95 -18.78
C PRO A 39 -7.89 3.72 -18.65
N ASP A 40 -7.87 3.05 -17.49
CA ASP A 40 -8.72 1.87 -17.23
C ASP A 40 -10.07 2.23 -16.60
N ASP A 41 -10.30 3.52 -16.31
CA ASP A 41 -11.58 3.97 -15.78
C ASP A 41 -12.66 3.91 -16.86
N THR A 42 -13.76 3.26 -16.52
CA THR A 42 -14.92 3.12 -17.42
C THR A 42 -15.95 4.24 -17.25
N ASP A 43 -15.77 5.13 -16.27
CA ASP A 43 -16.63 6.30 -16.10
C ASP A 43 -16.25 7.35 -17.13
N MET A 44 -17.18 7.64 -18.03
CA MET A 44 -17.03 8.61 -19.11
C MET A 44 -17.67 9.97 -18.81
N THR A 45 -17.96 10.25 -17.55
CA THR A 45 -18.50 11.57 -17.13
C THR A 45 -17.53 12.69 -17.52
N VAL A 46 -16.24 12.46 -17.32
CA VAL A 46 -15.16 13.30 -17.85
C VAL A 46 -14.43 12.51 -18.94
N ASP A 47 -14.31 13.07 -20.13
CA ASP A 47 -13.63 12.40 -21.23
C ASP A 47 -12.11 12.50 -21.08
N ASN A 48 -11.50 11.37 -20.72
CA ASN A 48 -10.05 11.29 -20.51
C ASN A 48 -9.24 11.63 -21.76
N SER A 49 -9.76 11.36 -22.96
CA SER A 49 -9.06 11.70 -24.21
C SER A 49 -8.96 13.22 -24.40
N VAL A 50 -9.95 13.96 -24.00
CA VAL A 50 -9.94 15.43 -23.98
C VAL A 50 -8.92 15.94 -22.99
N LEU A 51 -8.86 15.36 -21.79
CA LEU A 51 -7.88 15.74 -20.78
C LEU A 51 -6.45 15.48 -21.24
N LEU A 52 -6.17 14.37 -21.90
CA LEU A 52 -4.86 14.06 -22.46
C LEU A 52 -4.43 15.08 -23.51
N GLU A 53 -5.36 15.52 -24.37
CA GLU A 53 -5.09 16.58 -25.35
C GLU A 53 -4.80 17.92 -24.67
N LEU A 54 -5.55 18.28 -23.63
CA LEU A 54 -5.35 19.52 -22.88
C LEU A 54 -4.03 19.51 -22.10
N ILE A 55 -3.65 18.39 -21.53
CA ILE A 55 -2.37 18.22 -20.86
C ILE A 55 -1.21 18.34 -21.86
N GLY A 56 -1.35 17.68 -23.02
CA GLY A 56 -0.31 17.70 -24.07
C GLY A 56 1.04 17.27 -23.54
N THR A 57 2.03 18.15 -23.61
CA THR A 57 3.38 17.96 -23.08
C THR A 57 3.66 18.77 -21.82
N ASP A 58 2.67 19.51 -21.32
CA ASP A 58 2.77 20.37 -20.14
C ASP A 58 2.42 19.59 -18.87
N PHE A 59 3.35 18.77 -18.45
CA PHE A 59 3.22 17.99 -17.21
C PHE A 59 4.59 17.75 -16.58
N GLU A 60 4.59 17.53 -15.27
CA GLU A 60 5.78 17.09 -14.57
C GLU A 60 6.05 15.60 -14.86
N ALA A 61 7.32 15.30 -15.13
CA ALA A 61 7.75 13.96 -15.48
C ALA A 61 7.51 12.97 -14.32
N TYR A 62 7.18 11.73 -14.69
CA TYR A 62 7.11 10.63 -13.73
C TYR A 62 8.48 10.38 -13.12
N VAL A 63 8.51 10.29 -11.81
CA VAL A 63 9.70 9.91 -11.04
C VAL A 63 9.41 8.54 -10.41
N ALA A 64 10.10 7.51 -10.90
CA ALA A 64 9.97 6.18 -10.32
C ALA A 64 10.51 6.18 -8.88
N PRO A 65 9.87 5.42 -7.96
CA PRO A 65 10.41 5.26 -6.62
C PRO A 65 11.78 4.61 -6.65
N THR A 66 12.67 5.05 -5.77
CA THR A 66 13.99 4.45 -5.61
C THR A 66 13.88 3.08 -4.97
N GLN A 67 14.92 2.26 -5.11
CA GLN A 67 14.95 0.94 -4.44
C GLN A 67 14.83 1.11 -2.92
N GLU A 68 15.44 2.14 -2.35
CA GLU A 68 15.34 2.46 -0.92
C GLU A 68 13.88 2.76 -0.51
N GLU A 69 13.14 3.53 -1.30
CA GLU A 69 11.73 3.82 -1.06
C GLU A 69 10.87 2.56 -1.14
N LEU A 70 11.10 1.72 -2.15
CA LEU A 70 10.40 0.43 -2.31
C LEU A 70 10.69 -0.51 -1.14
N ASP A 71 11.94 -0.59 -0.70
CA ASP A 71 12.33 -1.41 0.44
C ASP A 71 11.71 -0.91 1.75
N ALA A 72 11.62 0.41 1.94
CA ALA A 72 10.98 1.01 3.11
C ALA A 72 9.46 0.71 3.14
N GLU A 73 8.80 0.79 2.00
CA GLU A 73 7.37 0.45 1.89
C GLU A 73 7.13 -1.03 2.16
N LEU A 74 7.94 -1.91 1.57
CA LEU A 74 7.87 -3.35 1.80
C LEU A 74 8.12 -3.69 3.27
N ALA A 75 9.13 -3.08 3.89
CA ALA A 75 9.43 -3.25 5.31
C ALA A 75 8.27 -2.84 6.21
N ALA A 76 7.63 -1.70 5.92
CA ALA A 76 6.46 -1.23 6.65
C ALA A 76 5.28 -2.21 6.52
N ASN A 77 5.04 -2.72 5.31
CA ASN A 77 4.00 -3.70 5.04
C ASN A 77 4.25 -5.01 5.83
N LEU A 78 5.46 -5.53 5.80
CA LEU A 78 5.81 -6.76 6.51
C LEU A 78 5.71 -6.61 8.03
N ARG A 79 6.09 -5.44 8.57
CA ARG A 79 5.89 -5.14 10.00
C ARG A 79 4.40 -5.10 10.35
N GLY A 80 3.58 -4.52 9.49
CA GLY A 80 2.12 -4.51 9.67
C GLY A 80 1.52 -5.92 9.70
N GLN A 81 1.92 -6.78 8.77
CA GLN A 81 1.50 -8.18 8.74
C GLN A 81 1.96 -8.94 10.01
N ARG A 82 3.20 -8.73 10.44
CA ARG A 82 3.71 -9.29 11.69
C ARG A 82 2.88 -8.86 12.89
N ASP A 83 2.60 -7.57 13.02
CA ASP A 83 1.83 -7.02 14.12
C ASP A 83 0.41 -7.59 14.14
N GLN A 84 -0.18 -7.78 12.95
CA GLN A 84 -1.48 -8.41 12.82
C GLN A 84 -1.47 -9.88 13.29
N LYS A 85 -0.42 -10.64 12.96
CA LYS A 85 -0.24 -12.02 13.46
C LYS A 85 -0.07 -12.03 14.99
N LEU A 86 0.69 -11.12 15.54
CA LEU A 86 0.83 -10.99 17.00
C LEU A 86 -0.52 -10.73 17.67
N ALA A 87 -1.30 -9.79 17.15
CA ALA A 87 -2.60 -9.42 17.72
C ALA A 87 -3.66 -10.51 17.56
N GLN A 88 -3.69 -11.21 16.44
CA GLN A 88 -4.75 -12.16 16.12
C GLN A 88 -4.44 -13.60 16.51
N GLU A 89 -3.17 -14.00 16.48
CA GLU A 89 -2.79 -15.40 16.71
C GLU A 89 -2.10 -15.61 18.06
N VAL A 90 -1.20 -14.71 18.46
CA VAL A 90 -0.36 -14.86 19.65
C VAL A 90 -1.04 -14.32 20.90
N ASP A 91 -1.43 -13.07 20.89
CA ASP A 91 -1.97 -12.39 22.07
C ASP A 91 -3.20 -13.11 22.68
N PRO A 92 -4.17 -13.63 21.89
CA PRO A 92 -5.29 -14.36 22.46
C PRO A 92 -4.91 -15.64 23.22
N VAL A 93 -3.73 -16.18 22.96
CA VAL A 93 -3.21 -17.38 23.64
C VAL A 93 -2.39 -16.97 24.86
N VAL A 94 -1.38 -16.12 24.66
CA VAL A 94 -0.36 -15.82 25.70
C VAL A 94 -0.85 -14.85 26.77
N THR A 95 -1.83 -14.00 26.46
CA THR A 95 -2.38 -13.02 27.40
C THR A 95 -3.63 -13.51 28.15
N ASN A 96 -4.15 -14.69 27.80
CA ASN A 96 -5.27 -15.30 28.50
C ASN A 96 -4.72 -16.33 29.53
N PRO A 97 -4.73 -16.00 30.83
CA PRO A 97 -4.12 -16.87 31.84
C PRO A 97 -4.71 -18.28 31.91
N LEU A 98 -6.04 -18.39 31.70
CA LEU A 98 -6.71 -19.69 31.74
C LEU A 98 -6.34 -20.53 30.54
N ARG A 99 -6.36 -19.96 29.35
CA ARG A 99 -5.98 -20.66 28.12
C ARG A 99 -4.50 -21.05 28.13
N TRP A 100 -3.64 -20.16 28.60
CA TRP A 100 -2.20 -20.42 28.75
C TRP A 100 -1.92 -21.57 29.69
N ALA A 101 -2.61 -21.59 30.84
CA ALA A 101 -2.43 -22.65 31.85
C ALA A 101 -2.90 -24.03 31.39
N GLU A 102 -3.79 -24.10 30.41
CA GLU A 102 -4.25 -25.37 29.82
C GLU A 102 -3.24 -26.01 28.87
N LEU A 103 -2.26 -25.21 28.40
CA LEU A 103 -1.20 -25.70 27.51
C LEU A 103 -0.13 -26.48 28.28
N THR A 104 0.43 -27.51 27.64
CA THR A 104 1.62 -28.17 28.17
C THR A 104 2.82 -27.24 28.16
N ASP A 105 3.83 -27.52 28.98
CA ASP A 105 5.08 -26.73 28.99
C ASP A 105 5.72 -26.68 27.61
N ALA A 106 5.68 -27.77 26.86
CA ALA A 106 6.20 -27.82 25.48
C ALA A 106 5.43 -26.87 24.55
N LYS A 107 4.10 -26.84 24.66
CA LYS A 107 3.27 -25.92 23.86
C LYS A 107 3.47 -24.47 24.25
N GLN A 108 3.61 -24.19 25.53
CA GLN A 108 3.93 -22.84 26.00
C GLN A 108 5.28 -22.36 25.41
N ALA A 109 6.29 -23.24 25.38
CA ALA A 109 7.58 -22.94 24.78
C ALA A 109 7.47 -22.69 23.26
N GLU A 110 6.67 -23.47 22.54
CA GLU A 110 6.43 -23.26 21.10
C GLU A 110 5.79 -21.89 20.81
N TRP A 111 4.80 -21.50 21.59
CA TRP A 111 4.14 -20.20 21.45
C TRP A 111 5.08 -19.04 21.79
N ALA A 112 5.87 -19.19 22.84
CA ALA A 112 6.88 -18.20 23.23
C ALA A 112 7.92 -18.02 22.12
N GLN A 113 8.38 -19.12 21.51
CA GLN A 113 9.33 -19.09 20.40
C GLN A 113 8.70 -18.45 19.15
N TYR A 114 7.47 -18.81 18.81
CA TYR A 114 6.75 -18.22 17.68
C TYR A 114 6.62 -16.69 17.82
N ARG A 115 6.26 -16.22 19.02
CA ARG A 115 6.22 -14.79 19.32
C ARG A 115 7.58 -14.12 19.12
N THR A 116 8.64 -14.73 19.65
CA THR A 116 10.00 -14.21 19.52
C THR A 116 10.43 -14.15 18.05
N ASP A 117 10.14 -15.19 17.28
CA ASP A 117 10.48 -15.26 15.86
C ASP A 117 9.75 -14.19 15.04
N LEU A 118 8.46 -13.93 15.37
CA LEU A 118 7.72 -12.84 14.76
C LEU A 118 8.32 -11.46 15.08
N LEU A 119 8.68 -11.23 16.34
CA LEU A 119 9.31 -9.97 16.76
C LEU A 119 10.68 -9.76 16.08
N ASN A 120 11.40 -10.83 15.81
CA ASN A 120 12.71 -10.81 15.16
C ASN A 120 12.63 -10.84 13.62
N LEU A 121 11.45 -10.85 13.03
CA LEU A 121 11.30 -10.87 11.57
C LEU A 121 12.14 -9.78 10.87
N PRO A 122 12.15 -8.52 11.34
CA PRO A 122 12.96 -7.47 10.72
C PRO A 122 14.48 -7.66 10.89
N ALA A 123 14.91 -8.56 11.78
CA ALA A 123 16.33 -8.85 12.00
C ALA A 123 16.86 -9.96 11.09
N GLN A 124 15.99 -10.59 10.28
CA GLN A 124 16.43 -11.62 9.33
C GLN A 124 17.35 -11.04 8.27
N GLU A 125 18.36 -11.81 7.89
CA GLU A 125 19.21 -11.46 6.76
C GLU A 125 18.38 -11.41 5.48
N GLY A 126 18.55 -10.35 4.70
CA GLY A 126 17.75 -10.12 3.47
C GLY A 126 16.43 -9.37 3.67
N PHE A 127 16.01 -9.08 4.92
CA PHE A 127 14.84 -8.25 5.16
C PHE A 127 15.02 -6.86 4.52
N PRO A 128 14.03 -6.29 3.86
CA PRO A 128 12.65 -6.76 3.65
C PRO A 128 12.44 -7.61 2.39
N ASN A 129 13.45 -7.75 1.54
CA ASN A 129 13.30 -8.39 0.23
C ASN A 129 13.15 -9.91 0.31
N THR A 130 13.74 -10.52 1.31
CA THR A 130 13.65 -11.96 1.58
C THR A 130 13.33 -12.17 3.04
N VAL A 131 12.18 -12.81 3.34
CA VAL A 131 11.78 -13.14 4.71
C VAL A 131 11.27 -14.57 4.77
N THR A 132 11.51 -15.23 5.89
CA THR A 132 10.93 -16.53 6.23
C THR A 132 9.96 -16.33 7.38
N TRP A 133 8.69 -16.56 7.14
CA TRP A 133 7.67 -16.47 8.18
C TRP A 133 7.76 -17.66 9.13
N PRO A 134 7.75 -17.43 10.45
CA PRO A 134 7.72 -18.53 11.39
C PRO A 134 6.44 -19.35 11.29
N THR A 135 6.52 -20.62 11.66
CA THR A 135 5.39 -21.54 11.63
C THR A 135 4.59 -21.43 12.92
N LYS A 136 3.29 -21.16 12.80
CA LYS A 136 2.37 -21.08 13.93
C LYS A 136 2.25 -22.46 14.62
N PRO A 137 2.34 -22.52 15.97
CA PRO A 137 2.07 -23.74 16.71
C PRO A 137 0.64 -24.26 16.49
N THR A 138 0.48 -25.57 16.49
CA THR A 138 -0.83 -26.23 16.29
C THR A 138 -1.52 -26.58 17.62
#